data_ee8d0b02d39c51be8da1c7a8090d37fc
#
_entry.id   ee8d0b02d39c51be8da1c7a8090d37fc
#
_cell.length_a   1.000
_cell.length_b   1.000
_cell.length_c   1.000
_cell.angle_alpha   90.00
_cell.angle_beta   90.00
_cell.angle_gamma   90.00
#
_symmetry.space_group_name_H-M   'P 1'
#
loop_
_entity.id
_entity.type
_entity.pdbx_description
1 polymer ?
#
loop_
_entity_poly.entity_id
_entity_poly.type
_entity_poly.pdbx_seq_one_letter_code
_entity_poly.pdbx_strand_id
1 'polypeptide(L)'
;MNIELKDVLHNPVYLQVRVQVENHIRNKMVRPGESLPSPVVLAQKLSVDKGEIQRAYYELEQLSLIKKHTGKDFLGKPRIDYRVA
;
A
#
# COMPACT_ATOMS: atom_id res chain seq x y z
N MET A 1 9.13 -0.60 5.40
CA MET A 1 8.27 0.59 5.55
C MET A 1 7.45 0.44 6.81
N ASN A 2 7.45 1.43 7.65
CA ASN A 2 6.72 1.39 8.92
C ASN A 2 5.56 2.38 8.88
N ILE A 3 4.33 1.87 9.07
CA ILE A 3 3.12 2.69 9.09
C ILE A 3 2.60 2.73 10.53
N GLU A 4 2.36 3.93 11.04
CA GLU A 4 1.79 4.13 12.36
C GLU A 4 0.44 4.83 12.27
N LEU A 5 -0.59 4.26 12.90
CA LEU A 5 -1.92 4.85 12.92
C LEU A 5 -2.14 5.62 14.23
N LYS A 6 -2.69 6.81 14.10
CA LYS A 6 -3.01 7.68 15.24
C LYS A 6 -4.41 8.25 15.07
N ASP A 7 -5.13 8.32 16.18
CA ASP A 7 -6.43 9.00 16.25
C ASP A 7 -7.36 8.62 15.09
N VAL A 8 -7.63 7.33 14.94
CA VAL A 8 -8.43 6.82 13.82
C VAL A 8 -9.89 7.27 13.87
N LEU A 9 -10.36 7.76 15.01
CA LEU A 9 -11.73 8.28 15.12
C LEU A 9 -11.90 9.60 14.36
N HIS A 10 -10.83 10.38 14.24
CA HIS A 10 -10.86 11.69 13.57
C HIS A 10 -10.10 11.70 12.25
N ASN A 11 -9.22 10.71 12.05
CA ASN A 11 -8.37 10.63 10.85
C ASN A 11 -8.57 9.27 10.20
N PRO A 12 -9.20 9.20 9.02
CA PRO A 12 -9.48 7.92 8.36
C PRO A 12 -8.21 7.10 8.13
N VAL A 13 -8.33 5.78 8.33
CA VAL A 13 -7.21 4.85 8.18
C VAL A 13 -6.61 4.93 6.78
N TYR A 14 -7.45 4.89 5.73
CA TYR A 14 -6.94 4.93 4.36
C TYR A 14 -6.11 6.18 4.09
N LEU A 15 -6.52 7.32 4.65
CA LEU A 15 -5.82 8.57 4.43
C LEU A 15 -4.47 8.58 5.13
N GLN A 16 -4.41 8.08 6.38
CA GLN A 16 -3.15 7.95 7.09
C GLN A 16 -2.17 7.05 6.36
N VAL A 17 -2.65 5.91 5.85
CA VAL A 17 -1.80 4.98 5.09
C VAL A 17 -1.33 5.64 3.80
N ARG A 18 -2.22 6.27 3.04
CA ARG A 18 -1.85 6.92 1.78
C ARG A 18 -0.79 8.00 2.00
N VAL A 19 -0.99 8.87 2.98
CA VAL A 19 -0.06 9.97 3.25
C VAL A 19 1.31 9.43 3.66
N GLN A 20 1.36 8.42 4.51
CA GLN A 20 2.63 7.86 4.98
C GLN A 20 3.38 7.15 3.86
N VAL A 21 2.68 6.37 3.03
CA VAL A 21 3.32 5.73 1.87
C VAL A 21 3.81 6.79 0.88
N GLU A 22 3.00 7.79 0.60
CA GLU A 22 3.40 8.88 -0.28
C GLU A 22 4.66 9.57 0.23
N ASN A 23 4.73 9.88 1.52
CA ASN A 23 5.91 10.51 2.13
C ASN A 23 7.14 9.63 2.02
N HIS A 24 7.01 8.31 2.23
CA HIS A 24 8.13 7.38 2.08
C HIS A 24 8.68 7.40 0.66
N ILE A 25 7.78 7.45 -0.33
CA ILE A 25 8.19 7.49 -1.74
C ILE A 25 8.86 8.81 -2.08
N ARG A 26 8.23 9.92 -1.69
CA ARG A 26 8.75 11.25 -2.02
C ARG A 26 10.07 11.57 -1.31
N ASN A 27 10.26 11.01 -0.12
CA ASN A 27 11.51 11.20 0.64
C ASN A 27 12.56 10.12 0.31
N LYS A 28 12.31 9.32 -0.74
CA LYS A 28 13.23 8.30 -1.24
C LYS A 28 13.60 7.24 -0.19
N MET A 29 12.70 7.00 0.76
CA MET A 29 12.87 5.93 1.74
C MET A 29 12.58 4.56 1.15
N VAL A 30 11.85 4.53 0.04
CA VAL A 30 11.63 3.34 -0.79
C VAL A 30 12.02 3.69 -2.22
N ARG A 31 12.51 2.69 -2.97
CA ARG A 31 13.07 2.90 -4.31
C ARG A 31 12.06 2.51 -5.40
N PRO A 32 12.17 3.10 -6.58
CA PRO A 32 11.37 2.65 -7.73
C PRO A 32 11.55 1.14 -7.97
N GLY A 33 10.45 0.45 -8.21
CA GLY A 33 10.46 -1.01 -8.41
C GLY A 33 10.39 -1.83 -7.14
N GLU A 34 10.57 -1.22 -5.97
CA GLU A 34 10.49 -1.92 -4.69
C GLU A 34 9.06 -2.39 -4.44
N SER A 35 8.92 -3.63 -3.98
CA SER A 35 7.60 -4.21 -3.66
C SER A 35 7.05 -3.64 -2.37
N LEU A 36 5.77 -3.31 -2.39
CA LEU A 36 5.03 -2.91 -1.20
C LEU A 36 4.31 -4.13 -0.61
N PRO A 37 4.03 -4.13 0.70
CA PRO A 37 3.22 -5.21 1.29
C PRO A 37 1.86 -5.29 0.58
N SER A 38 1.32 -6.50 0.43
CA SER A 38 -0.03 -6.63 -0.11
C SER A 38 -1.06 -5.99 0.83
N PRO A 39 -2.22 -5.56 0.32
CA PRO A 39 -3.26 -5.00 1.19
C PRO A 39 -3.67 -5.93 2.33
N VAL A 40 -3.75 -7.23 2.07
CA VAL A 40 -4.11 -8.22 3.10
C VAL A 40 -3.06 -8.26 4.20
N VAL A 41 -1.78 -8.34 3.82
CA VAL A 41 -0.68 -8.41 4.77
C VAL A 41 -0.60 -7.14 5.61
N LEU A 42 -0.69 -5.98 4.96
CA LEU A 42 -0.62 -4.70 5.67
C LEU A 42 -1.82 -4.50 6.60
N ALA A 43 -3.02 -4.89 6.15
CA ALA A 43 -4.23 -4.81 6.96
C ALA A 43 -4.12 -5.68 8.23
N GLN A 44 -3.59 -6.89 8.09
CA GLN A 44 -3.36 -7.76 9.24
C GLN A 44 -2.33 -7.16 10.20
N LYS A 45 -1.26 -6.61 9.66
CA LYS A 45 -0.19 -6.00 10.45
C LYS A 45 -0.68 -4.79 11.24
N LEU A 46 -1.58 -4.00 10.66
CA LEU A 46 -2.13 -2.80 11.29
C LEU A 46 -3.43 -3.06 12.05
N SER A 47 -3.97 -4.27 11.96
CA SER A 47 -5.25 -4.66 12.58
C SER A 47 -6.41 -3.78 12.09
N VAL A 48 -6.47 -3.57 10.78
CA VAL A 48 -7.51 -2.77 10.14
C VAL A 48 -8.18 -3.55 9.01
N ASP A 49 -9.28 -3.02 8.49
CA ASP A 49 -9.97 -3.62 7.37
C ASP A 49 -9.13 -3.51 6.09
N LYS A 50 -9.07 -4.60 5.34
CA LYS A 50 -8.38 -4.66 4.05
C LYS A 50 -8.86 -3.57 3.08
N GLY A 51 -10.16 -3.25 3.10
CA GLY A 51 -10.73 -2.21 2.24
C GLY A 51 -10.08 -0.85 2.42
N GLU A 52 -9.66 -0.53 3.64
CA GLU A 52 -8.95 0.72 3.91
C GLU A 52 -7.61 0.76 3.18
N ILE A 53 -6.87 -0.34 3.20
CA ILE A 53 -5.58 -0.41 2.52
C ILE A 53 -5.78 -0.41 1.00
N GLN A 54 -6.77 -1.13 0.50
CA GLN A 54 -7.08 -1.14 -0.93
C GLN A 54 -7.40 0.27 -1.43
N ARG A 55 -8.16 1.04 -0.66
CA ARG A 55 -8.48 2.42 -1.01
C ARG A 55 -7.23 3.30 -1.05
N ALA A 56 -6.35 3.16 -0.05
CA ALA A 56 -5.11 3.91 0.00
C ALA A 56 -4.24 3.61 -1.23
N TYR A 57 -4.09 2.34 -1.57
CA TYR A 57 -3.29 1.92 -2.72
C TYR A 57 -3.92 2.38 -4.04
N TYR A 58 -5.24 2.33 -4.14
CA TYR A 58 -5.92 2.84 -5.32
C TYR A 58 -5.59 4.32 -5.55
N GLU A 59 -5.65 5.13 -4.49
CA GLU A 59 -5.33 6.55 -4.60
C GLU A 59 -3.87 6.78 -4.96
N LEU A 60 -2.96 5.98 -4.40
CA LEU A 60 -1.53 6.06 -4.77
C LEU A 60 -1.29 5.69 -6.23
N GLU A 61 -2.04 4.73 -6.77
CA GLU A 61 -2.00 4.41 -8.19
C GLU A 61 -2.46 5.61 -9.05
N GLN A 62 -3.54 6.28 -8.63
CA GLN A 62 -4.05 7.44 -9.35
C GLN A 62 -3.05 8.60 -9.35
N LEU A 63 -2.22 8.69 -8.31
CA LEU A 63 -1.14 9.67 -8.25
C LEU A 63 0.12 9.21 -9.01
N SER A 64 0.10 8.05 -9.62
CA SER A 64 1.23 7.46 -10.33
C SER A 64 2.44 7.20 -9.43
N LEU A 65 2.22 7.02 -8.15
CA LEU A 65 3.30 6.75 -7.19
C LEU A 65 3.58 5.26 -7.02
N ILE A 66 2.59 4.42 -7.30
CA ILE A 66 2.76 2.97 -7.29
C ILE A 66 2.10 2.37 -8.52
N LYS A 67 2.51 1.15 -8.85
CA LYS A 67 1.96 0.37 -9.97
C LYS A 67 1.52 -0.99 -9.50
N LYS A 68 0.41 -1.46 -10.06
CA LYS A 68 -0.06 -2.82 -9.87
C LYS A 68 0.53 -3.71 -10.95
N HIS A 69 1.17 -4.79 -10.54
CA HIS A 69 1.69 -5.81 -11.44
C HIS A 69 0.88 -7.09 -11.29
N THR A 70 0.41 -7.62 -12.39
CA THR A 70 -0.31 -8.89 -12.40
C THR A 70 0.58 -9.96 -13.02
N GLY A 71 0.51 -11.16 -12.45
CA GLY A 71 1.29 -12.29 -12.93
C GLY A 71 0.67 -13.59 -12.43
N LYS A 72 1.44 -14.65 -12.47
CA LYS A 72 1.03 -15.96 -11.96
C LYS A 72 2.08 -16.48 -11.01
N ASP A 73 1.64 -17.17 -9.94
CA ASP A 73 2.56 -17.86 -9.06
C ASP A 73 3.00 -19.18 -9.70
N PHE A 74 3.83 -19.97 -9.00
CA PHE A 74 4.36 -21.22 -9.53
C PHE A 74 3.28 -22.28 -9.74
N LEU A 75 2.09 -22.10 -9.15
CA LEU A 75 0.94 -22.99 -9.36
C LEU A 75 0.03 -22.50 -10.48
N GLY A 76 0.40 -21.40 -11.16
CA GLY A 76 -0.41 -20.82 -12.23
C GLY A 76 -1.57 -19.97 -11.76
N LYS A 77 -1.68 -19.68 -10.46
CA LYS A 77 -2.75 -18.84 -9.90
C LYS A 77 -2.45 -17.37 -10.12
N PRO A 78 -3.46 -16.52 -10.38
CA PRO A 78 -3.24 -15.08 -10.51
C PRO A 78 -2.61 -14.49 -9.25
N ARG A 79 -1.63 -13.62 -9.47
CA ARG A 79 -0.94 -12.91 -8.39
C ARG A 79 -0.90 -11.43 -8.71
N ILE A 80 -1.15 -10.60 -7.69
CA ILE A 80 -1.09 -9.15 -7.81
C ILE A 80 -0.04 -8.63 -6.85
N ASP A 81 0.92 -7.87 -7.40
CA ASP A 81 1.94 -7.16 -6.63
C ASP A 81 1.75 -5.67 -6.80
N TYR A 82 2.05 -4.92 -5.75
CA TYR A 82 2.13 -3.46 -5.82
C TYR A 82 3.59 -3.06 -5.67
N ARG A 83 4.06 -2.19 -6.55
CA ARG A 83 5.45 -1.71 -6.56
C ARG A 83 5.51 -0.20 -6.67
N VAL A 84 6.56 0.36 -6.12
CA VAL A 84 6.84 1.80 -6.28
C VAL A 84 7.11 2.08 -7.75
N ALA A 85 6.48 3.11 -8.28
CA ALA A 85 6.61 3.49 -9.68
C ALA A 85 8.00 4.04 -10.02
#